data_ae75d1be0abc83f679fa64b79eead387
#
_entry.id   ae75d1be0abc83f679fa64b79eead387
#
_cell.length_a   1.000
_cell.length_b   1.000
_cell.length_c   1.000
_cell.angle_alpha   90.00
_cell.angle_beta   90.00
_cell.angle_gamma   90.00
#
_symmetry.space_group_name_H-M   'P 1'
#
loop_
_entity.id
_entity.type
_entity.pdbx_description
1 polymer ?
#
loop_
_entity_poly.entity_id
_entity_poly.type
_entity_poly.pdbx_seq_one_letter_code
_entity_poly.pdbx_strand_id
1 'polypeptide(L)'
;EMCIRDRQYNEPELMLNLISHGPIEKGLDMTCGGAMYYNLCMDGSAIATVADSFGALQQRVEEEKRIDWETLYHHLKTDFQDKGGELVRQMLSRSARYGGGNTISDQWAVKISESYSNQVRSVSQKYPGYQFIPGWFSWSNTIVLGKQVGATPNGRHAFEPINHGANPPPGFRKDGALTAMSNSICAVQPGYGNTAPVQLELDPGMGRGEEAVQKIADYIMTLFEQGATLLNINIVN
;
A
#
# COMPACT_ATOMS: atom_id res chain seq x y z
N GLU A 1 -14.73 -11.73 -11.55
CA GLU A 1 -15.70 -11.22 -12.55
C GLU A 1 -17.15 -11.58 -12.18
N MET A 2 -17.45 -12.82 -11.76
CA MET A 2 -18.82 -13.23 -11.40
C MET A 2 -19.40 -12.40 -10.23
N CYS A 3 -18.66 -12.21 -9.16
CA CYS A 3 -19.17 -11.48 -7.99
C CYS A 3 -19.53 -10.02 -8.24
N ILE A 4 -18.79 -9.31 -9.12
CA ILE A 4 -19.09 -7.92 -9.46
C ILE A 4 -20.37 -7.83 -10.28
N ARG A 5 -20.53 -8.69 -11.27
CA ARG A 5 -21.76 -8.73 -12.10
C ARG A 5 -22.99 -9.13 -11.31
N ASP A 6 -22.88 -10.13 -10.43
CA ASP A 6 -23.99 -10.56 -9.59
C ASP A 6 -24.47 -9.44 -8.66
N ARG A 7 -23.55 -8.69 -8.04
CA ARG A 7 -23.90 -7.54 -7.21
C ARG A 7 -24.59 -6.43 -7.97
N GLN A 8 -24.10 -6.08 -9.16
CA GLN A 8 -24.69 -5.04 -10.00
C GLN A 8 -26.17 -5.27 -10.32
N TYR A 9 -26.61 -6.52 -10.39
CA TYR A 9 -27.99 -6.86 -10.73
C TYR A 9 -28.86 -7.22 -9.53
N ASN A 10 -28.28 -7.66 -8.44
CA ASN A 10 -29.01 -8.21 -7.29
C ASN A 10 -29.01 -7.31 -6.05
N GLU A 11 -28.09 -6.37 -5.99
CA GLU A 11 -27.94 -5.47 -4.83
C GLU A 11 -27.94 -3.99 -5.29
N PRO A 12 -29.12 -3.39 -5.60
CA PRO A 12 -29.20 -2.00 -6.02
C PRO A 12 -28.84 -1.04 -4.88
N GLU A 13 -28.09 0.02 -5.21
CA GLU A 13 -27.64 1.04 -4.26
C GLU A 13 -28.68 2.16 -4.07
N LEU A 14 -29.85 1.81 -3.52
CA LEU A 14 -31.02 2.68 -3.48
C LEU A 14 -30.75 4.07 -2.87
N MET A 15 -30.05 4.13 -1.75
CA MET A 15 -29.74 5.41 -1.10
C MET A 15 -28.78 6.25 -1.92
N LEU A 16 -27.77 5.63 -2.51
CA LEU A 16 -26.80 6.33 -3.37
C LEU A 16 -27.44 6.82 -4.66
N ASN A 17 -28.40 6.10 -5.20
CA ASN A 17 -29.16 6.54 -6.38
C ASN A 17 -29.91 7.86 -6.13
N LEU A 18 -30.41 8.09 -4.91
CA LEU A 18 -31.14 9.31 -4.55
C LEU A 18 -30.27 10.55 -4.44
N ILE A 19 -28.97 10.37 -4.14
CA ILE A 19 -28.02 11.47 -3.89
C ILE A 19 -26.98 11.63 -5.01
N SER A 20 -27.06 10.80 -6.05
CA SER A 20 -26.12 10.82 -7.19
C SER A 20 -26.79 11.39 -8.44
N HIS A 21 -25.99 12.07 -9.28
CA HIS A 21 -26.45 12.53 -10.58
C HIS A 21 -26.52 11.36 -11.56
N GLY A 22 -27.64 11.28 -12.30
CA GLY A 22 -27.84 10.35 -13.39
C GLY A 22 -28.79 9.19 -13.11
N PRO A 23 -28.75 8.52 -11.93
CA PRO A 23 -29.64 7.39 -11.68
C PRO A 23 -31.13 7.71 -11.82
N ILE A 24 -31.59 8.80 -11.21
CA ILE A 24 -33.02 9.21 -11.25
C ILE A 24 -33.43 9.58 -12.68
N GLU A 25 -32.63 10.41 -13.34
CA GLU A 25 -32.89 10.89 -14.69
C GLU A 25 -32.96 9.76 -15.72
N LYS A 26 -32.12 8.74 -15.53
CA LYS A 26 -32.03 7.59 -16.43
C LYS A 26 -32.96 6.45 -16.06
N GLY A 27 -33.51 6.44 -14.83
CA GLY A 27 -34.27 5.31 -14.29
C GLY A 27 -33.43 4.03 -14.15
N LEU A 28 -32.13 4.17 -13.89
CA LEU A 28 -31.18 3.07 -13.79
C LEU A 28 -30.38 3.15 -12.48
N ASP A 29 -30.08 2.00 -11.89
CA ASP A 29 -29.20 1.94 -10.73
C ASP A 29 -27.80 2.48 -11.06
N MET A 30 -27.16 3.16 -10.10
CA MET A 30 -25.85 3.74 -10.29
C MET A 30 -24.78 2.70 -10.66
N THR A 31 -24.95 1.46 -10.24
CA THR A 31 -24.03 0.37 -10.58
C THR A 31 -24.32 -0.23 -11.97
N CYS A 32 -25.47 0.09 -12.58
CA CYS A 32 -26.01 -0.57 -13.76
C CYS A 32 -26.46 0.42 -14.86
N GLY A 33 -25.64 1.40 -15.18
CA GLY A 33 -25.90 2.39 -16.23
C GLY A 33 -26.34 3.76 -15.74
N GLY A 34 -26.72 3.90 -14.48
CA GLY A 34 -27.13 5.18 -13.88
C GLY A 34 -25.99 6.18 -13.81
N ALA A 35 -24.82 5.78 -13.37
CA ALA A 35 -23.64 6.66 -13.28
C ALA A 35 -23.10 7.05 -14.66
N MET A 36 -22.38 8.17 -14.71
CA MET A 36 -21.71 8.65 -15.94
C MET A 36 -20.37 7.93 -16.15
N TYR A 37 -19.64 7.67 -15.08
CA TYR A 37 -18.32 7.02 -15.09
C TYR A 37 -18.32 5.80 -14.19
N TYR A 38 -17.72 4.72 -14.68
CA TYR A 38 -17.52 3.49 -13.93
C TYR A 38 -16.04 3.29 -13.67
N ASN A 39 -15.63 3.56 -12.43
CA ASN A 39 -14.29 3.34 -11.98
C ASN A 39 -14.22 2.03 -11.18
N LEU A 40 -13.40 1.11 -11.64
CA LEU A 40 -13.11 -0.15 -10.95
C LEU A 40 -11.70 -0.05 -10.35
N CYS A 41 -11.63 0.08 -9.02
CA CYS A 41 -10.36 0.09 -8.32
C CYS A 41 -9.77 -1.32 -8.29
N MET A 42 -8.55 -1.44 -8.79
CA MET A 42 -7.75 -2.66 -8.72
C MET A 42 -6.71 -2.47 -7.64
N ASP A 43 -6.95 -3.11 -6.50
CA ASP A 43 -6.14 -2.87 -5.31
C ASP A 43 -5.01 -3.88 -5.17
N GLY A 44 -3.77 -3.38 -5.17
CA GLY A 44 -2.60 -4.09 -4.70
C GLY A 44 -2.41 -3.89 -3.20
N SER A 45 -1.97 -4.91 -2.49
CA SER A 45 -1.69 -4.83 -1.06
C SER A 45 -0.25 -5.16 -0.74
N ALA A 46 0.26 -4.66 0.39
CA ALA A 46 1.58 -4.97 0.93
C ALA A 46 2.78 -4.44 0.11
N ILE A 47 2.64 -3.29 -0.56
CA ILE A 47 3.73 -2.73 -1.38
C ILE A 47 5.03 -2.61 -0.59
N ALA A 48 5.00 -2.13 0.66
CA ALA A 48 6.19 -1.99 1.49
C ALA A 48 6.80 -3.36 1.85
N THR A 49 5.98 -4.36 2.20
CA THR A 49 6.45 -5.71 2.48
C THR A 49 7.16 -6.32 1.28
N VAL A 50 6.60 -6.14 0.08
CA VAL A 50 7.17 -6.68 -1.17
C VAL A 50 8.44 -5.92 -1.56
N ALA A 51 8.41 -4.59 -1.55
CA ALA A 51 9.56 -3.75 -1.89
C ALA A 51 10.76 -4.01 -0.95
N ASP A 52 10.50 -4.10 0.36
CA ASP A 52 11.51 -4.42 1.36
C ASP A 52 12.06 -5.84 1.20
N SER A 53 11.19 -6.78 0.81
CA SER A 53 11.64 -8.16 0.53
C SER A 53 12.58 -8.20 -0.66
N PHE A 54 12.25 -7.55 -1.76
CA PHE A 54 13.14 -7.46 -2.92
C PHE A 54 14.41 -6.68 -2.61
N GLY A 55 14.31 -5.61 -1.83
CA GLY A 55 15.48 -4.86 -1.36
C GLY A 55 16.41 -5.72 -0.52
N ALA A 56 15.87 -6.52 0.41
CA ALA A 56 16.65 -7.43 1.24
C ALA A 56 17.28 -8.56 0.41
N LEU A 57 16.56 -9.14 -0.55
CA LEU A 57 17.09 -10.15 -1.46
C LEU A 57 18.25 -9.59 -2.29
N GLN A 58 18.04 -8.45 -2.93
CA GLN A 58 19.12 -7.81 -3.71
C GLN A 58 20.33 -7.52 -2.84
N GLN A 59 20.15 -6.88 -1.68
CA GLN A 59 21.23 -6.47 -0.83
C GLN A 59 21.96 -7.66 -0.19
N ARG A 60 21.24 -8.60 0.43
CA ARG A 60 21.86 -9.65 1.26
C ARG A 60 22.26 -10.89 0.49
N VAL A 61 21.50 -11.24 -0.57
CA VAL A 61 21.76 -12.46 -1.35
C VAL A 61 22.62 -12.13 -2.58
N GLU A 62 22.22 -11.13 -3.38
CA GLU A 62 22.87 -10.86 -4.67
C GLU A 62 24.16 -10.03 -4.52
N GLU A 63 24.13 -8.94 -3.77
CA GLU A 63 25.25 -8.00 -3.67
C GLU A 63 26.25 -8.38 -2.57
N GLU A 64 25.78 -8.52 -1.33
CA GLU A 64 26.64 -8.81 -0.18
C GLU A 64 26.98 -10.29 -0.04
N LYS A 65 26.18 -11.20 -0.64
CA LYS A 65 26.35 -12.67 -0.59
C LYS A 65 26.49 -13.20 0.83
N ARG A 66 25.71 -12.63 1.76
CA ARG A 66 25.72 -13.03 3.18
C ARG A 66 24.94 -14.31 3.43
N ILE A 67 24.05 -14.67 2.53
CA ILE A 67 23.24 -15.87 2.58
C ILE A 67 22.97 -16.31 1.13
N ASP A 68 22.95 -17.58 0.87
CA ASP A 68 22.54 -18.15 -0.40
C ASP A 68 21.04 -18.41 -0.47
N TRP A 69 20.53 -18.66 -1.66
CA TRP A 69 19.11 -18.85 -1.92
C TRP A 69 18.51 -20.07 -1.20
N GLU A 70 19.27 -21.18 -1.11
CA GLU A 70 18.81 -22.43 -0.50
C GLU A 70 18.68 -22.28 1.00
N THR A 71 19.69 -21.70 1.65
CA THR A 71 19.67 -21.41 3.09
C THR A 71 18.58 -20.41 3.45
N LEU A 72 18.40 -19.35 2.66
CA LEU A 72 17.32 -18.40 2.87
C LEU A 72 15.95 -19.07 2.74
N TYR A 73 15.74 -19.87 1.70
CA TYR A 73 14.48 -20.58 1.49
C TYR A 73 14.15 -21.50 2.69
N HIS A 74 15.17 -22.20 3.23
CA HIS A 74 15.00 -23.04 4.41
C HIS A 74 14.51 -22.21 5.62
N HIS A 75 15.15 -21.08 5.93
CA HIS A 75 14.75 -20.21 7.04
C HIS A 75 13.35 -19.60 6.84
N LEU A 76 13.01 -19.21 5.62
CA LEU A 76 11.65 -18.73 5.33
C LEU A 76 10.59 -19.82 5.53
N LYS A 77 10.87 -21.05 5.10
CA LYS A 77 9.97 -22.20 5.25
C LYS A 77 9.75 -22.60 6.70
N THR A 78 10.74 -22.42 7.56
CA THR A 78 10.67 -22.70 8.99
C THR A 78 10.24 -21.51 9.83
N ASP A 79 9.84 -20.39 9.18
CA ASP A 79 9.49 -19.15 9.84
C ASP A 79 10.62 -18.63 10.76
N PHE A 80 11.87 -18.82 10.35
CA PHE A 80 13.06 -18.45 11.11
C PHE A 80 13.20 -19.13 12.49
N GLN A 81 12.44 -20.17 12.77
CA GLN A 81 12.45 -20.87 14.06
C GLN A 81 13.54 -21.95 14.17
N ASP A 82 14.22 -22.23 13.10
CA ASP A 82 15.34 -23.16 13.08
C ASP A 82 16.63 -22.53 13.62
N LYS A 83 17.65 -23.36 13.78
CA LYS A 83 18.93 -22.91 14.34
C LYS A 83 19.59 -21.84 13.45
N GLY A 84 19.75 -20.64 14.00
CA GLY A 84 20.30 -19.46 13.30
C GLY A 84 19.27 -18.62 12.58
N GLY A 85 18.03 -19.06 12.45
CA GLY A 85 16.97 -18.36 11.74
C GLY A 85 16.71 -16.95 12.24
N GLU A 86 16.70 -16.75 13.56
CA GLU A 86 16.50 -15.42 14.15
C GLU A 86 17.64 -14.44 13.78
N LEU A 87 18.88 -14.89 13.70
CA LEU A 87 20.00 -14.04 13.24
C LEU A 87 19.83 -13.64 11.77
N VAL A 88 19.38 -14.58 10.94
CA VAL A 88 19.07 -14.30 9.53
C VAL A 88 17.91 -13.32 9.44
N ARG A 89 16.82 -13.50 10.20
CA ARG A 89 15.69 -12.58 10.26
C ARG A 89 16.13 -11.16 10.62
N GLN A 90 16.95 -11.01 11.65
CA GLN A 90 17.50 -9.72 12.07
C GLN A 90 18.40 -9.10 11.01
N MET A 91 19.21 -9.89 10.32
CA MET A 91 20.02 -9.41 9.20
C MET A 91 19.14 -8.87 8.07
N LEU A 92 18.11 -9.61 7.68
CA LEU A 92 17.14 -9.21 6.65
C LEU A 92 16.37 -7.95 7.07
N SER A 93 15.88 -7.88 8.31
CA SER A 93 15.13 -6.76 8.83
C SER A 93 15.92 -5.44 8.88
N ARG A 94 17.27 -5.51 8.89
CA ARG A 94 18.18 -4.35 8.84
C ARG A 94 18.60 -3.96 7.42
N SER A 95 17.98 -4.51 6.40
CA SER A 95 18.20 -4.10 5.01
C SER A 95 17.57 -2.73 4.75
N ALA A 96 17.91 -2.14 3.61
CA ALA A 96 17.31 -0.90 3.17
C ALA A 96 15.78 -0.99 3.16
N ARG A 97 15.09 0.10 3.53
CA ARG A 97 13.65 0.11 3.72
C ARG A 97 12.95 1.09 2.79
N TYR A 98 11.76 0.70 2.37
CA TYR A 98 10.80 1.54 1.68
C TYR A 98 10.42 2.76 2.54
N GLY A 99 10.39 3.93 1.92
CA GLY A 99 10.24 5.21 2.61
C GLY A 99 11.57 5.80 3.10
N GLY A 100 12.70 5.16 2.79
CA GLY A 100 14.03 5.62 3.18
C GLY A 100 14.57 6.81 2.39
N GLY A 101 14.02 7.09 1.23
CA GLY A 101 14.46 8.13 0.31
C GLY A 101 15.51 7.61 -0.67
N ASN A 102 15.05 7.13 -1.81
CA ASN A 102 15.87 6.57 -2.89
C ASN A 102 16.74 5.36 -2.49
N THR A 103 16.26 4.56 -1.55
CA THR A 103 16.87 3.28 -1.19
C THR A 103 16.63 2.21 -2.26
N ILE A 104 17.31 1.07 -2.15
CA ILE A 104 17.04 -0.10 -3.00
C ILE A 104 15.56 -0.50 -2.92
N SER A 105 14.96 -0.48 -1.72
CA SER A 105 13.54 -0.78 -1.53
C SER A 105 12.63 0.26 -2.18
N ASP A 106 12.96 1.56 -2.14
CA ASP A 106 12.21 2.59 -2.86
C ASP A 106 12.26 2.35 -4.37
N GLN A 107 13.43 1.99 -4.92
CA GLN A 107 13.58 1.67 -6.33
C GLN A 107 12.76 0.43 -6.75
N TRP A 108 12.69 -0.58 -5.89
CA TRP A 108 11.81 -1.72 -6.11
C TRP A 108 10.34 -1.33 -6.04
N ALA A 109 9.94 -0.46 -5.11
CA ALA A 109 8.58 0.04 -5.04
C ALA A 109 8.18 0.78 -6.33
N VAL A 110 9.07 1.61 -6.88
CA VAL A 110 8.85 2.28 -8.19
C VAL A 110 8.63 1.24 -9.29
N LYS A 111 9.53 0.26 -9.43
CA LYS A 111 9.41 -0.79 -10.47
C LYS A 111 8.13 -1.60 -10.36
N ILE A 112 7.76 -1.98 -9.13
CA ILE A 112 6.54 -2.76 -8.86
C ILE A 112 5.31 -1.92 -9.17
N SER A 113 5.26 -0.67 -8.70
CA SER A 113 4.14 0.24 -8.94
C SER A 113 3.95 0.54 -10.43
N GLU A 114 5.03 0.77 -11.14
CA GLU A 114 5.00 0.99 -12.59
C GLU A 114 4.49 -0.25 -13.34
N SER A 115 5.05 -1.41 -13.05
CA SER A 115 4.63 -2.66 -13.67
C SER A 115 3.16 -2.96 -13.41
N TYR A 116 2.72 -2.82 -12.16
CA TYR A 116 1.33 -3.01 -11.76
C TYR A 116 0.39 -2.05 -12.48
N SER A 117 0.70 -0.76 -12.46
CA SER A 117 -0.12 0.28 -13.09
C SER A 117 -0.24 0.06 -14.60
N ASN A 118 0.85 -0.33 -15.26
CA ASN A 118 0.84 -0.63 -16.69
C ASN A 118 -0.01 -1.86 -17.01
N GLN A 119 0.02 -2.90 -16.18
CA GLN A 119 -0.84 -4.07 -16.33
C GLN A 119 -2.33 -3.72 -16.17
N VAL A 120 -2.68 -2.96 -15.11
CA VAL A 120 -4.07 -2.53 -14.89
C VAL A 120 -4.58 -1.70 -16.06
N ARG A 121 -3.79 -0.74 -16.56
CA ARG A 121 -4.16 0.08 -17.72
C ARG A 121 -4.30 -0.75 -18.99
N SER A 122 -3.41 -1.71 -19.21
CA SER A 122 -3.49 -2.62 -20.36
C SER A 122 -4.76 -3.47 -20.33
N VAL A 123 -5.17 -3.93 -19.15
CA VAL A 123 -6.44 -4.64 -18.97
C VAL A 123 -7.63 -3.73 -19.23
N SER A 124 -7.59 -2.48 -18.72
CA SER A 124 -8.65 -1.49 -18.91
C SER A 124 -8.99 -1.28 -20.39
N GLN A 125 -8.00 -1.27 -21.27
CA GLN A 125 -8.19 -1.10 -22.72
C GLN A 125 -9.02 -2.23 -23.36
N LYS A 126 -9.09 -3.39 -22.73
CA LYS A 126 -9.87 -4.55 -23.22
C LYS A 126 -11.35 -4.51 -22.85
N TYR A 127 -11.73 -3.59 -21.96
CA TYR A 127 -13.09 -3.49 -21.45
C TYR A 127 -13.63 -2.06 -21.64
N PRO A 128 -14.08 -1.71 -22.86
CA PRO A 128 -14.64 -0.39 -23.13
C PRO A 128 -15.87 -0.12 -22.23
N GLY A 129 -15.95 1.09 -21.69
CA GLY A 129 -17.02 1.49 -20.78
C GLY A 129 -16.66 1.36 -19.29
N TYR A 130 -15.51 0.77 -18.96
CA TYR A 130 -14.99 0.71 -17.60
C TYR A 130 -13.61 1.36 -17.54
N GLN A 131 -13.37 2.14 -16.49
CA GLN A 131 -12.05 2.67 -16.17
C GLN A 131 -11.47 1.91 -14.98
N PHE A 132 -10.41 1.16 -15.23
CA PHE A 132 -9.68 0.49 -14.14
C PHE A 132 -8.64 1.44 -13.58
N ILE A 133 -8.69 1.67 -12.27
CA ILE A 133 -7.78 2.54 -11.54
C ILE A 133 -6.89 1.66 -10.65
N PRO A 134 -5.57 1.67 -10.85
CA PRO A 134 -4.67 0.96 -9.93
C PRO A 134 -4.63 1.65 -8.59
N GLY A 135 -4.46 0.89 -7.51
CA GLY A 135 -4.37 1.42 -6.16
C GLY A 135 -3.49 0.56 -5.25
N TRP A 136 -2.96 1.19 -4.20
CA TRP A 136 -2.24 0.52 -3.14
C TRP A 136 -3.09 0.58 -1.88
N PHE A 137 -3.88 -0.45 -1.69
CA PHE A 137 -4.91 -0.46 -0.67
C PHE A 137 -4.64 -1.55 0.37
N SER A 138 -5.26 -1.48 1.40
CA SER A 138 -5.92 -2.16 2.47
C SER A 138 -5.55 -1.53 3.80
N TRP A 139 -6.58 -1.12 4.54
CA TRP A 139 -6.40 -0.65 5.91
C TRP A 139 -6.85 -1.70 6.93
N SER A 140 -8.05 -2.24 6.75
CA SER A 140 -8.64 -3.17 7.70
C SER A 140 -8.27 -4.63 7.46
N ASN A 141 -7.94 -4.99 6.22
CA ASN A 141 -7.70 -6.39 5.85
C ASN A 141 -6.23 -6.83 5.99
N THR A 142 -5.35 -5.97 6.46
CA THR A 142 -3.91 -6.29 6.59
C THR A 142 -3.65 -7.50 7.47
N ILE A 143 -4.45 -7.68 8.54
CA ILE A 143 -4.37 -8.84 9.43
C ILE A 143 -4.87 -10.11 8.72
N VAL A 144 -6.03 -10.04 8.06
CA VAL A 144 -6.63 -11.20 7.37
C VAL A 144 -5.78 -11.66 6.20
N LEU A 145 -5.29 -10.72 5.40
CA LEU A 145 -4.38 -11.01 4.30
C LEU A 145 -3.04 -11.53 4.80
N GLY A 146 -2.49 -10.94 5.87
CA GLY A 146 -1.25 -11.40 6.49
C GLY A 146 -1.30 -12.83 6.98
N LYS A 147 -2.45 -13.27 7.51
CA LYS A 147 -2.65 -14.67 7.94
C LYS A 147 -2.54 -15.72 6.83
N GLN A 148 -2.57 -15.29 5.57
CA GLN A 148 -2.43 -16.18 4.41
C GLN A 148 -1.01 -16.16 3.84
N VAL A 149 -0.11 -15.35 4.39
CA VAL A 149 1.25 -15.16 3.86
C VAL A 149 2.28 -15.71 4.84
N GLY A 150 3.14 -16.58 4.35
CA GLY A 150 4.28 -17.13 5.08
C GLY A 150 5.31 -16.06 5.49
N ALA A 151 6.43 -16.48 6.06
CA ALA A 151 7.55 -15.60 6.36
C ALA A 151 8.08 -14.93 5.08
N THR A 152 8.53 -13.69 5.20
CA THR A 152 8.97 -12.90 4.03
C THR A 152 10.41 -12.40 4.18
N PRO A 153 11.14 -12.21 3.05
CA PRO A 153 12.56 -11.84 3.07
C PRO A 153 12.89 -10.50 3.72
N ASN A 154 11.90 -9.66 4.01
CA ASN A 154 12.10 -8.44 4.80
C ASN A 154 12.19 -8.68 6.32
N GLY A 155 12.14 -9.95 6.75
CA GLY A 155 12.19 -10.35 8.16
C GLY A 155 10.84 -10.38 8.88
N ARG A 156 9.70 -10.34 8.16
CA ARG A 156 8.36 -10.52 8.71
C ARG A 156 8.12 -12.01 8.97
N HIS A 157 7.58 -12.34 10.13
CA HIS A 157 7.15 -13.70 10.45
C HIS A 157 5.93 -14.13 9.63
N ALA A 158 5.75 -15.44 9.52
CA ALA A 158 4.55 -16.02 8.96
C ALA A 158 3.31 -15.54 9.72
N PHE A 159 2.24 -15.29 8.98
CA PHE A 159 0.92 -14.92 9.52
C PHE A 159 0.83 -13.58 10.24
N GLU A 160 1.92 -12.83 10.36
CA GLU A 160 1.87 -11.44 10.83
C GLU A 160 1.14 -10.52 9.83
N PRO A 161 0.60 -9.37 10.27
CA PRO A 161 -0.02 -8.41 9.38
C PRO A 161 0.93 -7.95 8.26
N ILE A 162 0.38 -7.68 7.09
CA ILE A 162 1.07 -6.98 6.00
C ILE A 162 0.95 -5.47 6.17
N ASN A 163 1.68 -4.69 5.37
CA ASN A 163 1.62 -3.24 5.43
C ASN A 163 0.27 -2.65 5.04
N HIS A 164 -0.04 -1.49 5.62
CA HIS A 164 -1.17 -0.66 5.24
C HIS A 164 -0.89 0.13 3.97
N GLY A 165 -1.79 0.07 2.99
CA GLY A 165 -1.79 0.94 1.82
C GLY A 165 -0.39 1.29 1.29
N ALA A 166 -0.14 2.57 1.11
CA ALA A 166 1.16 3.08 0.69
C ALA A 166 2.12 3.42 1.86
N ASN A 167 1.76 3.10 3.09
CA ASN A 167 2.58 3.40 4.26
C ASN A 167 3.94 2.69 4.22
N PRO A 168 5.00 3.35 4.73
CA PRO A 168 6.24 2.67 5.03
C PRO A 168 6.07 1.69 6.21
N PRO A 169 7.00 0.75 6.41
CA PRO A 169 6.98 -0.10 7.61
C PRO A 169 7.04 0.75 8.88
N PRO A 170 6.26 0.42 9.92
CA PRO A 170 6.25 1.19 11.15
C PRO A 170 7.60 1.13 11.86
N GLY A 171 8.01 2.26 12.48
CA GLY A 171 9.11 2.32 13.42
C GLY A 171 10.52 2.20 12.84
N PHE A 172 10.74 2.15 11.54
CA PHE A 172 12.08 2.01 10.97
C PHE A 172 12.87 3.33 10.92
N ARG A 173 12.20 4.47 10.90
CA ARG A 173 12.83 5.80 10.92
C ARG A 173 12.60 6.52 12.24
N LYS A 174 13.68 7.11 12.74
CA LYS A 174 13.66 7.93 13.97
C LYS A 174 13.57 9.43 13.68
N ASP A 175 13.79 9.83 12.45
CA ASP A 175 13.84 11.22 11.98
C ASP A 175 12.48 11.79 11.52
N GLY A 176 11.42 11.01 11.67
CA GLY A 176 10.05 11.48 11.52
C GLY A 176 9.22 10.67 10.52
N ALA A 177 7.96 10.50 10.88
CA ALA A 177 6.98 9.77 10.08
C ALA A 177 6.68 10.49 8.75
N LEU A 178 6.64 11.82 8.75
CA LEU A 178 6.32 12.60 7.55
C LEU A 178 7.31 12.35 6.42
N THR A 179 8.62 12.39 6.72
CA THR A 179 9.66 12.15 5.71
C THR A 179 9.54 10.77 5.11
N ALA A 180 9.32 9.75 5.95
CA ALA A 180 9.13 8.38 5.48
C ALA A 180 7.87 8.24 4.62
N MET A 181 6.76 8.85 5.00
CA MET A 181 5.51 8.83 4.23
C MET A 181 5.65 9.56 2.89
N SER A 182 6.26 10.75 2.88
CA SER A 182 6.49 11.51 1.64
C SER A 182 7.36 10.70 0.66
N ASN A 183 8.45 10.10 1.13
CA ASN A 183 9.29 9.24 0.31
C ASN A 183 8.53 8.01 -0.23
N SER A 184 7.66 7.42 0.59
CA SER A 184 6.84 6.28 0.20
C SER A 184 5.83 6.64 -0.89
N ILE A 185 5.16 7.79 -0.75
CA ILE A 185 4.21 8.29 -1.75
C ILE A 185 4.92 8.61 -3.06
N CYS A 186 6.08 9.29 -3.00
CA CYS A 186 6.89 9.56 -4.18
C CYS A 186 7.27 8.27 -4.93
N ALA A 187 7.56 7.18 -4.22
CA ALA A 187 7.91 5.92 -4.84
C ALA A 187 6.73 5.24 -5.56
N VAL A 188 5.49 5.43 -5.10
CA VAL A 188 4.32 4.74 -5.68
C VAL A 188 3.47 5.62 -6.58
N GLN A 189 3.65 6.95 -6.56
CA GLN A 189 2.79 7.90 -7.28
C GLN A 189 3.38 8.62 -8.48
N PRO A 190 4.68 8.68 -8.75
CA PRO A 190 5.21 9.59 -9.77
C PRO A 190 4.62 9.30 -11.15
N GLY A 191 3.59 10.06 -11.53
CA GLY A 191 2.94 9.97 -12.83
C GLY A 191 2.02 8.76 -13.06
N TYR A 192 1.82 7.92 -12.06
CA TYR A 192 1.01 6.70 -12.25
C TYR A 192 -0.49 6.92 -12.05
N GLY A 193 -0.90 7.94 -11.29
CA GLY A 193 -2.30 8.20 -10.97
C GLY A 193 -2.94 7.08 -10.15
N ASN A 194 -2.17 6.46 -9.27
CA ASN A 194 -2.63 5.40 -8.39
C ASN A 194 -3.36 5.98 -7.18
N THR A 195 -4.29 5.22 -6.61
CA THR A 195 -4.75 5.54 -5.26
C THR A 195 -3.65 5.19 -4.26
N ALA A 196 -3.27 6.13 -3.42
CA ALA A 196 -2.23 5.97 -2.40
C ALA A 196 -2.74 6.47 -1.05
N PRO A 197 -3.56 5.67 -0.36
CA PRO A 197 -4.00 5.98 0.98
C PRO A 197 -2.86 5.82 1.97
N VAL A 198 -2.73 6.79 2.88
CA VAL A 198 -1.77 6.77 3.98
C VAL A 198 -2.47 7.00 5.31
N GLN A 199 -1.94 6.38 6.35
CA GLN A 199 -2.39 6.55 7.72
C GLN A 199 -1.29 7.23 8.54
N LEU A 200 -1.63 8.35 9.14
CA LEU A 200 -0.76 9.12 10.03
C LEU A 200 -1.26 9.02 11.46
N GLU A 201 -0.39 8.61 12.35
CA GLU A 201 -0.64 8.62 13.79
C GLU A 201 0.08 9.80 14.40
N LEU A 202 -0.66 10.66 15.09
CA LEU A 202 -0.13 11.84 15.77
C LEU A 202 -0.10 11.61 17.27
N ASP A 203 1.05 11.92 17.87
CA ASP A 203 1.20 11.97 19.30
C ASP A 203 0.43 13.19 19.86
N PRO A 204 -0.47 13.03 20.84
CA PRO A 204 -1.16 14.14 21.46
C PRO A 204 -0.22 15.12 22.16
N GLY A 205 1.04 14.73 22.44
CA GLY A 205 2.11 15.59 22.93
C GLY A 205 2.72 16.55 21.89
N MET A 206 2.31 16.47 20.60
CA MET A 206 2.78 17.41 19.56
C MET A 206 2.43 18.87 19.84
N GLY A 207 1.64 19.12 20.87
CA GLY A 207 1.27 20.43 21.32
C GLY A 207 -0.13 20.86 20.86
N ARG A 208 -0.58 21.96 21.45
CA ARG A 208 -1.86 22.59 21.14
C ARG A 208 -1.59 24.06 20.80
N GLY A 209 -2.44 24.64 19.99
CA GLY A 209 -2.33 26.02 19.58
C GLY A 209 -1.96 26.21 18.11
N GLU A 210 -1.81 27.44 17.69
CA GLU A 210 -1.65 27.81 16.28
C GLU A 210 -0.43 27.17 15.62
N GLU A 211 0.71 27.10 16.31
CA GLU A 211 1.93 26.48 15.79
C GLU A 211 1.75 24.97 15.50
N ALA A 212 1.08 24.25 16.38
CA ALA A 212 0.80 22.82 16.19
C ALA A 212 -0.19 22.62 15.03
N VAL A 213 -1.22 23.45 14.92
CA VAL A 213 -2.18 23.43 13.82
C VAL A 213 -1.47 23.71 12.49
N GLN A 214 -0.58 24.69 12.44
CA GLN A 214 0.17 25.02 11.23
C GLN A 214 1.06 23.84 10.80
N LYS A 215 1.79 23.23 11.72
CA LYS A 215 2.62 22.04 11.42
C LYS A 215 1.80 20.90 10.86
N ILE A 216 0.64 20.62 11.42
CA ILE A 216 -0.25 19.54 10.94
C ILE A 216 -0.78 19.90 9.54
N ALA A 217 -1.17 21.17 9.32
CA ALA A 217 -1.63 21.65 8.02
C ALA A 217 -0.53 21.50 6.95
N ASP A 218 0.70 21.89 7.26
CA ASP A 218 1.85 21.75 6.37
C ASP A 218 2.13 20.27 6.04
N TYR A 219 1.94 19.37 7.01
CA TYR A 219 2.05 17.92 6.81
C TYR A 219 1.01 17.39 5.83
N ILE A 220 -0.25 17.78 6.03
CA ILE A 220 -1.36 17.39 5.16
C ILE A 220 -1.10 17.88 3.74
N MET A 221 -0.77 19.17 3.60
CA MET A 221 -0.49 19.76 2.29
C MET A 221 0.67 19.05 1.59
N THR A 222 1.79 18.84 2.28
CA THR A 222 2.95 18.15 1.72
C THR A 222 2.60 16.75 1.23
N LEU A 223 1.83 15.96 2.00
CA LEU A 223 1.45 14.60 1.59
C LEU A 223 0.56 14.60 0.35
N PHE A 224 -0.40 15.53 0.25
CA PHE A 224 -1.24 15.68 -0.94
C PHE A 224 -0.45 16.20 -2.16
N GLU A 225 0.48 17.12 -1.98
CA GLU A 225 1.38 17.58 -3.04
C GLU A 225 2.27 16.44 -3.58
N GLN A 226 2.63 15.48 -2.74
CA GLN A 226 3.37 14.29 -3.14
C GLN A 226 2.48 13.22 -3.80
N GLY A 227 1.17 13.42 -3.83
CA GLY A 227 0.23 12.53 -4.52
C GLY A 227 -0.52 11.56 -3.63
N ALA A 228 -0.56 11.77 -2.30
CA ALA A 228 -1.49 11.05 -1.45
C ALA A 228 -2.93 11.33 -1.88
N THR A 229 -3.75 10.29 -1.97
CA THR A 229 -5.14 10.44 -2.41
C THR A 229 -6.13 10.40 -1.24
N LEU A 230 -5.72 9.80 -0.15
CA LEU A 230 -6.52 9.69 1.07
C LEU A 230 -5.58 9.67 2.28
N LEU A 231 -5.84 10.55 3.23
CA LEU A 231 -5.09 10.63 4.48
C LEU A 231 -6.03 10.36 5.65
N ASN A 232 -5.73 9.29 6.40
CA ASN A 232 -6.37 9.01 7.68
C ASN A 232 -5.45 9.47 8.81
N ILE A 233 -5.97 10.36 9.66
CA ILE A 233 -5.21 10.88 10.80
C ILE A 233 -5.86 10.36 12.09
N ASN A 234 -5.06 9.68 12.89
CA ASN A 234 -5.44 9.22 14.22
C ASN A 234 -4.60 9.95 15.28
N ILE A 235 -5.25 10.41 16.33
CA ILE A 235 -4.56 10.88 17.53
C ILE A 235 -4.53 9.71 18.52
N VAL A 236 -3.34 9.25 18.83
CA VAL A 236 -3.13 8.04 19.64
C VAL A 236 -2.74 8.48 21.06
N ASN A 237 -3.47 7.98 22.07
CA ASN A 237 -3.16 8.20 23.50
C ASN A 237 -2.21 7.11 24.00
#